data_2ae6a0aa01eabc1192b657ad63f09c7d
#
_entry.id   2ae6a0aa01eabc1192b657ad63f09c7d
#
_cell.length_a   1.000
_cell.length_b   1.000
_cell.length_c   1.000
_cell.angle_alpha   90.00
_cell.angle_beta   90.00
_cell.angle_gamma   90.00
#
_symmetry.space_group_name_H-M   'P 1'
#
loop_
_entity.id
_entity.type
_entity.pdbx_description
1 polymer ?
#
loop_
_entity_poly.entity_id
_entity_poly.type
_entity_poly.pdbx_seq_one_letter_code
_entity_poly.pdbx_strand_id
1 'polypeptide(L)'
;MESRYHSIALAGSPKAGKSTLLQLLKQALPDWEVRSVGDYLRQRHRKERSDITFEEYYKNVVKLEDLVIVNSELAERVEKGKIIADTRYVKPFGERVLKLFLTAPLDVRAKRSLHAYQGKTLEEVKEILAQREMDEMEKGRLLWGKDHVYTDLKHYHPHGIIDSSKLTPEQERDLILRFVKGE
;
A
#
# COMPACT_ATOMS: atom_id res chain seq x y z
N MET A 1 26.66 -7.43 9.12
CA MET A 1 26.27 -7.71 7.71
C MET A 1 25.53 -6.53 7.15
N GLU A 2 25.95 -6.01 6.01
CA GLU A 2 25.15 -5.00 5.31
C GLU A 2 23.85 -5.65 4.80
N SER A 3 22.74 -5.00 5.01
CA SER A 3 21.44 -5.42 4.50
C SER A 3 21.48 -5.41 2.96
N ARG A 4 20.98 -6.46 2.32
CA ARG A 4 20.85 -6.54 0.86
C ARG A 4 20.00 -5.39 0.31
N TYR A 5 18.95 -5.04 1.03
CA TYR A 5 18.05 -3.95 0.66
C TYR A 5 18.10 -2.83 1.69
N HIS A 6 18.08 -1.59 1.24
CA HIS A 6 18.13 -0.41 2.08
C HIS A 6 16.75 0.21 2.33
N SER A 7 15.73 -0.22 1.61
CA SER A 7 14.33 0.23 1.75
C SER A 7 13.36 -0.87 1.37
N ILE A 8 12.11 -0.75 1.84
CA ILE A 8 11.01 -1.62 1.49
C ILE A 8 9.91 -0.78 0.84
N ALA A 9 9.51 -1.13 -0.38
CA ALA A 9 8.33 -0.62 -1.05
C ALA A 9 7.24 -1.71 -1.02
N LEU A 10 6.17 -1.47 -0.25
CA LEU A 10 5.06 -2.37 -0.09
C LEU A 10 3.86 -1.83 -0.86
N ALA A 11 3.45 -2.54 -1.90
CA ALA A 11 2.20 -2.30 -2.61
C ALA A 11 1.18 -3.39 -2.27
N GLY A 12 -0.05 -3.27 -2.73
CA GLY A 12 -1.02 -4.35 -2.59
C GLY A 12 -2.45 -3.88 -2.42
N SER A 13 -3.37 -4.84 -2.51
CA SER A 13 -4.81 -4.61 -2.50
C SER A 13 -5.30 -3.85 -1.26
N PRO A 14 -6.35 -3.02 -1.38
CA PRO A 14 -7.01 -2.41 -0.23
C PRO A 14 -7.44 -3.47 0.78
N LYS A 15 -7.20 -3.18 2.08
CA LYS A 15 -7.55 -4.09 3.19
C LYS A 15 -6.81 -5.44 3.20
N ALA A 16 -5.73 -5.60 2.45
CA ALA A 16 -4.88 -6.81 2.49
C ALA A 16 -4.00 -6.92 3.75
N GLY A 17 -4.00 -5.94 4.67
CA GLY A 17 -3.22 -6.00 5.91
C GLY A 17 -1.98 -5.11 5.94
N LYS A 18 -1.71 -4.29 4.91
CA LYS A 18 -0.51 -3.45 4.82
C LYS A 18 -0.24 -2.62 6.06
N SER A 19 -1.25 -1.94 6.62
CA SER A 19 -1.07 -1.06 7.79
C SER A 19 -0.61 -1.83 9.03
N THR A 20 -1.12 -3.03 9.25
CA THR A 20 -0.69 -3.90 10.35
C THR A 20 0.76 -4.34 10.14
N LEU A 21 1.09 -4.77 8.93
CA LEU A 21 2.44 -5.19 8.57
C LEU A 21 3.46 -4.05 8.70
N LEU A 22 3.10 -2.84 8.30
CA LEU A 22 3.95 -1.64 8.48
C LEU A 22 4.28 -1.38 9.95
N GLN A 23 3.32 -1.55 10.85
CA GLN A 23 3.54 -1.38 12.29
C GLN A 23 4.50 -2.45 12.83
N LEU A 24 4.34 -3.71 12.46
CA LEU A 24 5.24 -4.80 12.87
C LEU A 24 6.65 -4.63 12.31
N LEU A 25 6.77 -4.20 11.06
CA LEU A 25 8.07 -3.90 10.45
C LEU A 25 8.74 -2.70 11.13
N LYS A 26 7.98 -1.66 11.51
CA LYS A 26 8.53 -0.52 12.26
C LYS A 26 9.08 -0.94 13.62
N GLN A 27 8.41 -1.86 14.32
CA GLN A 27 8.89 -2.40 15.59
C GLN A 27 10.20 -3.19 15.42
N ALA A 28 10.30 -3.97 14.33
CA ALA A 28 11.47 -4.77 14.02
C ALA A 28 12.65 -3.98 13.43
N LEU A 29 12.38 -2.85 12.79
CA LEU A 29 13.33 -1.94 12.17
C LEU A 29 13.15 -0.50 12.72
N PRO A 30 13.47 -0.28 14.01
CA PRO A 30 13.16 0.98 14.70
C PRO A 30 13.82 2.20 14.06
N ASP A 31 14.99 2.02 13.43
CA ASP A 31 15.72 3.09 12.74
C ASP A 31 15.17 3.43 11.35
N TRP A 32 14.20 2.65 10.86
CA TRP A 32 13.60 2.89 9.55
C TRP A 32 12.35 3.76 9.69
N GLU A 33 12.25 4.74 8.82
CA GLU A 33 11.05 5.58 8.69
C GLU A 33 9.88 4.76 8.10
N VAL A 34 8.65 5.05 8.49
CA VAL A 34 7.45 4.50 7.83
C VAL A 34 6.67 5.64 7.21
N ARG A 35 6.34 5.51 5.94
CA ARG A 35 5.48 6.44 5.20
C ARG A 35 4.41 5.71 4.39
N SER A 36 3.21 6.28 4.38
CA SER A 36 2.08 5.78 3.61
C SER A 36 1.38 6.92 2.90
N VAL A 37 1.19 6.80 1.59
CA VAL A 37 0.35 7.73 0.81
C VAL A 37 -1.08 7.72 1.34
N GLY A 38 -1.59 6.55 1.72
CA GLY A 38 -2.92 6.43 2.30
C GLY A 38 -3.08 7.17 3.63
N ASP A 39 -2.06 7.16 4.50
CA ASP A 39 -2.10 7.88 5.77
C ASP A 39 -2.00 9.39 5.56
N TYR A 40 -1.15 9.84 4.65
CA TYR A 40 -1.08 11.25 4.25
C TYR A 40 -2.45 11.75 3.78
N LEU A 41 -3.09 11.04 2.86
CA LEU A 41 -4.41 11.43 2.35
C LEU A 41 -5.50 11.39 3.43
N ARG A 42 -5.46 10.43 4.35
CA ARG A 42 -6.40 10.38 5.49
C ARG A 42 -6.18 11.54 6.47
N GLN A 43 -4.94 11.93 6.72
CA GLN A 43 -4.65 13.11 7.55
C GLN A 43 -5.16 14.39 6.88
N ARG A 44 -4.95 14.51 5.58
CA ARG A 44 -5.43 15.65 4.79
C ARG A 44 -6.96 15.70 4.77
N HIS A 45 -7.65 14.58 4.55
CA HIS A 45 -9.10 14.46 4.63
C HIS A 45 -9.65 14.95 5.97
N ARG A 46 -9.07 14.49 7.10
CA ARG A 46 -9.52 14.93 8.43
C ARG A 46 -9.38 16.45 8.66
N LYS A 47 -8.42 17.09 8.03
CA LYS A 47 -8.19 18.53 8.15
C LYS A 47 -9.08 19.37 7.24
N GLU A 48 -9.31 18.89 6.02
CA GLU A 48 -9.93 19.67 4.96
C GLU A 48 -11.44 19.42 4.83
N ARG A 49 -11.85 18.17 4.94
CA ARG A 49 -13.22 17.75 4.65
C ARG A 49 -13.68 16.56 5.52
N SER A 50 -13.62 16.71 6.83
CA SER A 50 -14.12 15.71 7.78
C SER A 50 -15.65 15.52 7.75
N ASP A 51 -16.36 16.37 7.02
CA ASP A 51 -17.81 16.37 6.79
C ASP A 51 -18.30 15.30 5.81
N ILE A 52 -17.41 14.71 5.01
CA ILE A 52 -17.71 13.64 4.05
C ILE A 52 -16.91 12.37 4.37
N THR A 53 -17.23 11.25 3.73
CA THR A 53 -16.46 10.02 3.88
C THR A 53 -15.09 10.12 3.22
N PHE A 54 -14.13 9.27 3.63
CA PHE A 54 -12.82 9.24 2.99
C PHE A 54 -12.91 8.79 1.52
N GLU A 55 -13.84 7.90 1.20
CA GLU A 55 -14.11 7.44 -0.16
C GLU A 55 -14.59 8.59 -1.04
N GLU A 56 -15.53 9.39 -0.57
CA GLU A 56 -16.01 10.59 -1.28
C GLU A 56 -14.90 11.64 -1.44
N TYR A 57 -14.11 11.87 -0.38
CA TYR A 57 -12.96 12.76 -0.43
C TYR A 57 -11.94 12.30 -1.48
N TYR A 58 -11.59 11.03 -1.48
CA TYR A 58 -10.63 10.46 -2.42
C TYR A 58 -11.12 10.57 -3.87
N LYS A 59 -12.41 10.34 -4.10
CA LYS A 59 -13.02 10.39 -5.44
C LYS A 59 -13.16 11.82 -5.96
N ASN A 60 -13.65 12.74 -5.13
CA ASN A 60 -14.14 14.04 -5.58
C ASN A 60 -13.21 15.21 -5.27
N VAL A 61 -12.30 15.08 -4.29
CA VAL A 61 -11.43 16.18 -3.82
C VAL A 61 -9.97 15.94 -4.15
N VAL A 62 -9.47 14.70 -4.02
CA VAL A 62 -8.06 14.38 -4.31
C VAL A 62 -7.81 14.49 -5.82
N LYS A 63 -6.99 15.48 -6.20
CA LYS A 63 -6.60 15.71 -7.60
C LYS A 63 -5.45 14.78 -8.00
N LEU A 64 -5.30 14.59 -9.32
CA LEU A 64 -4.20 13.78 -9.87
C LEU A 64 -2.84 14.41 -9.54
N GLU A 65 -2.74 15.73 -9.60
CA GLU A 65 -1.52 16.48 -9.28
C GLU A 65 -1.07 16.23 -7.83
N ASP A 66 -2.00 16.18 -6.88
CA ASP A 66 -1.69 15.86 -5.48
C ASP A 66 -1.06 14.46 -5.37
N LEU A 67 -1.59 13.50 -6.12
CA LEU A 67 -1.07 12.14 -6.13
C LEU A 67 0.31 12.05 -6.78
N VAL A 68 0.56 12.81 -7.85
CA VAL A 68 1.89 12.90 -8.48
C VAL A 68 2.92 13.40 -7.47
N ILE A 69 2.62 14.51 -6.81
CA ILE A 69 3.55 15.16 -5.85
C ILE A 69 3.89 14.16 -4.72
N VAL A 70 2.88 13.65 -4.03
CA VAL A 70 3.08 12.77 -2.87
C VAL A 70 3.82 11.48 -3.22
N ASN A 71 3.51 10.88 -4.38
CA ASN A 71 4.18 9.66 -4.81
C ASN A 71 5.61 9.92 -5.30
N SER A 72 5.88 11.07 -5.94
CA SER A 72 7.23 11.45 -6.35
C SER A 72 8.12 11.70 -5.12
N GLU A 73 7.66 12.44 -4.13
CA GLU A 73 8.37 12.67 -2.88
C GLU A 73 8.64 11.35 -2.14
N LEU A 74 7.65 10.45 -2.10
CA LEU A 74 7.82 9.13 -1.49
C LEU A 74 8.87 8.31 -2.24
N ALA A 75 8.84 8.31 -3.58
CA ALA A 75 9.81 7.57 -4.40
C ALA A 75 11.23 8.09 -4.17
N GLU A 76 11.46 9.40 -4.15
CA GLU A 76 12.76 9.97 -3.85
C GLU A 76 13.25 9.59 -2.44
N ARG A 77 12.33 9.55 -1.48
CA ARG A 77 12.66 9.18 -0.10
C ARG A 77 13.02 7.70 0.01
N VAL A 78 12.36 6.83 -0.77
CA VAL A 78 12.66 5.39 -0.83
C VAL A 78 14.06 5.13 -1.35
N GLU A 79 14.51 5.87 -2.36
CA GLU A 79 15.87 5.72 -2.92
C GLU A 79 16.98 6.17 -1.96
N LYS A 80 16.66 7.02 -0.98
CA LYS A 80 17.62 7.47 0.06
C LYS A 80 17.89 6.41 1.14
N GLY A 81 17.07 5.40 1.25
CA GLY A 81 17.25 4.29 2.19
C GLY A 81 16.61 4.48 3.57
N LYS A 82 16.59 3.42 4.34
CA LYS A 82 16.01 3.32 5.70
C LYS A 82 14.54 3.75 5.79
N ILE A 83 13.73 3.28 4.85
CA ILE A 83 12.29 3.55 4.83
C ILE A 83 11.49 2.32 4.47
N ILE A 84 10.31 2.20 5.08
CA ILE A 84 9.25 1.25 4.74
C ILE A 84 8.10 2.08 4.18
N ALA A 85 7.85 1.97 2.88
CA ALA A 85 6.88 2.76 2.16
C ALA A 85 5.66 1.94 1.76
N ASP A 86 4.45 2.35 2.17
CA ASP A 86 3.19 1.88 1.58
C ASP A 86 2.88 2.74 0.36
N THR A 87 3.10 2.18 -0.80
CA THR A 87 2.88 2.86 -2.08
C THR A 87 1.73 2.22 -2.85
N ARG A 88 0.96 3.02 -3.55
CA ARG A 88 -0.09 2.54 -4.44
C ARG A 88 0.31 2.60 -5.90
N TYR A 89 1.20 3.52 -6.22
CA TYR A 89 1.63 3.79 -7.58
C TYR A 89 3.12 3.51 -7.67
N VAL A 90 3.46 2.55 -8.48
CA VAL A 90 4.80 2.05 -8.49
C VAL A 90 5.60 2.69 -9.60
N LYS A 91 6.53 3.54 -9.19
CA LYS A 91 7.66 3.90 -10.03
C LYS A 91 8.65 2.73 -10.01
N PRO A 92 9.38 2.45 -11.08
CA PRO A 92 10.50 1.52 -11.01
C PRO A 92 11.49 2.04 -9.97
N PHE A 93 11.63 1.30 -8.87
CA PHE A 93 12.64 1.56 -7.84
C PHE A 93 13.94 0.86 -8.19
N GLY A 94 15.05 1.39 -7.69
CA GLY A 94 16.38 0.81 -7.83
C GLY A 94 16.50 -0.62 -7.26
N GLU A 95 17.58 -1.30 -7.59
CA GLU A 95 17.79 -2.71 -7.21
C GLU A 95 17.91 -2.95 -5.70
N ARG A 96 18.31 -1.92 -4.95
CA ARG A 96 18.43 -1.98 -3.49
C ARG A 96 17.12 -1.71 -2.74
N VAL A 97 16.01 -1.54 -3.44
CA VAL A 97 14.67 -1.41 -2.86
C VAL A 97 13.96 -2.76 -2.94
N LEU A 98 13.62 -3.33 -1.79
CA LEU A 98 12.80 -4.55 -1.72
C LEU A 98 11.35 -4.22 -2.11
N LYS A 99 10.93 -4.66 -3.27
CA LYS A 99 9.57 -4.47 -3.81
C LYS A 99 8.69 -5.66 -3.46
N LEU A 100 7.63 -5.44 -2.70
CA LEU A 100 6.71 -6.48 -2.26
C LEU A 100 5.27 -6.12 -2.61
N PHE A 101 4.48 -7.14 -2.94
CA PHE A 101 3.06 -6.99 -3.19
C PHE A 101 2.25 -7.84 -2.20
N LEU A 102 1.40 -7.19 -1.39
CA LEU A 102 0.53 -7.85 -0.43
C LEU A 102 -0.87 -8.02 -1.02
N THR A 103 -1.37 -9.24 -1.03
CA THR A 103 -2.71 -9.57 -1.55
C THR A 103 -3.50 -10.41 -0.57
N ALA A 104 -4.80 -10.48 -0.76
CA ALA A 104 -5.71 -11.47 -0.17
C ALA A 104 -6.97 -11.56 -1.02
N PRO A 105 -7.68 -12.70 -1.03
CA PRO A 105 -8.99 -12.81 -1.67
C PRO A 105 -9.97 -11.74 -1.19
N LEU A 106 -10.83 -11.26 -2.08
CA LEU A 106 -11.79 -10.18 -1.79
C LEU A 106 -12.66 -10.50 -0.57
N ASP A 107 -13.13 -11.74 -0.47
CA ASP A 107 -13.92 -12.21 0.68
C ASP A 107 -13.20 -12.07 2.02
N VAL A 108 -11.91 -12.40 2.05
CA VAL A 108 -11.07 -12.27 3.24
C VAL A 108 -10.90 -10.80 3.62
N ARG A 109 -10.64 -9.96 2.62
CA ARG A 109 -10.48 -8.51 2.83
C ARG A 109 -11.78 -7.85 3.32
N ALA A 110 -12.91 -8.23 2.75
CA ALA A 110 -14.22 -7.74 3.15
C ALA A 110 -14.55 -8.16 4.60
N LYS A 111 -14.37 -9.45 4.94
CA LYS A 111 -14.57 -9.96 6.31
C LYS A 111 -13.70 -9.21 7.33
N ARG A 112 -12.41 -9.02 7.04
CA ARG A 112 -11.46 -8.30 7.91
C ARG A 112 -11.86 -6.84 8.15
N SER A 113 -12.53 -6.22 7.19
CA SER A 113 -12.87 -4.80 7.25
C SER A 113 -14.33 -4.52 7.59
N LEU A 114 -15.17 -5.55 7.76
CA LEU A 114 -16.62 -5.40 8.00
C LEU A 114 -16.93 -4.49 9.20
N HIS A 115 -16.14 -4.58 10.26
CA HIS A 115 -16.28 -3.73 11.45
C HIS A 115 -16.12 -2.23 11.17
N ALA A 116 -15.43 -1.86 10.11
CA ALA A 116 -15.22 -0.46 9.71
C ALA A 116 -16.38 0.10 8.85
N TYR A 117 -17.31 -0.76 8.43
CA TYR A 117 -18.45 -0.42 7.58
C TYR A 117 -19.75 -0.73 8.31
N GLN A 118 -20.02 0.05 9.38
CA GLN A 118 -21.21 -0.15 10.23
C GLN A 118 -22.49 -0.14 9.40
N GLY A 119 -23.38 -1.10 9.67
CA GLY A 119 -24.68 -1.23 9.00
C GLY A 119 -24.62 -1.82 7.58
N LYS A 120 -23.42 -2.20 7.09
CA LYS A 120 -23.25 -2.84 5.79
C LYS A 120 -23.19 -4.36 5.89
N THR A 121 -23.76 -5.02 4.91
CA THR A 121 -23.60 -6.47 4.71
C THR A 121 -22.21 -6.81 4.14
N LEU A 122 -21.82 -8.07 4.22
CA LEU A 122 -20.56 -8.54 3.62
C LEU A 122 -20.51 -8.29 2.11
N GLU A 123 -21.62 -8.50 1.40
CA GLU A 123 -21.69 -8.28 -0.06
C GLU A 123 -21.53 -6.80 -0.40
N GLU A 124 -22.21 -5.89 0.31
CA GLU A 124 -21.99 -4.45 0.12
C GLU A 124 -20.53 -4.02 0.38
N VAL A 125 -19.88 -4.61 1.37
CA VAL A 125 -18.44 -4.32 1.63
C VAL A 125 -17.56 -4.85 0.51
N LYS A 126 -17.86 -6.01 -0.08
CA LYS A 126 -17.16 -6.51 -1.26
C LYS A 126 -17.31 -5.56 -2.44
N GLU A 127 -18.52 -5.09 -2.71
CA GLU A 127 -18.77 -4.13 -3.79
C GLU A 127 -17.98 -2.83 -3.58
N ILE A 128 -17.99 -2.28 -2.36
CA ILE A 128 -17.21 -1.08 -2.01
C ILE A 128 -15.71 -1.30 -2.24
N LEU A 129 -15.18 -2.45 -1.83
CA LEU A 129 -13.76 -2.74 -2.01
C LEU A 129 -13.39 -2.97 -3.48
N ALA A 130 -14.24 -3.63 -4.25
CA ALA A 130 -14.05 -3.83 -5.69
C ALA A 130 -14.09 -2.49 -6.44
N GLN A 131 -15.09 -1.65 -6.14
CA GLN A 131 -15.18 -0.31 -6.73
C GLN A 131 -13.95 0.53 -6.41
N ARG A 132 -13.48 0.48 -5.18
CA ARG A 132 -12.26 1.19 -4.76
C ARG A 132 -11.02 0.71 -5.52
N GLU A 133 -10.87 -0.60 -5.77
CA GLU A 133 -9.78 -1.12 -6.60
C GLU A 133 -9.86 -0.57 -8.03
N MET A 134 -11.06 -0.52 -8.61
CA MET A 134 -11.27 0.04 -9.95
C MET A 134 -10.91 1.52 -10.01
N ASP A 135 -11.35 2.32 -9.02
CA ASP A 135 -11.04 3.75 -8.94
C ASP A 135 -9.53 4.01 -8.78
N GLU A 136 -8.85 3.18 -7.97
CA GLU A 136 -7.41 3.26 -7.78
C GLU A 136 -6.65 2.86 -9.07
N MET A 137 -7.14 1.85 -9.81
CA MET A 137 -6.59 1.45 -11.10
C MET A 137 -6.76 2.54 -12.17
N GLU A 138 -7.93 3.16 -12.25
CA GLU A 138 -8.19 4.24 -13.21
C GLU A 138 -7.29 5.44 -12.95
N LYS A 139 -7.20 5.89 -11.69
CA LYS A 139 -6.27 6.96 -11.31
C LYS A 139 -4.81 6.59 -11.64
N GLY A 140 -4.42 5.36 -11.40
CA GLY A 140 -3.09 4.86 -11.77
C GLY A 140 -2.82 4.95 -13.27
N ARG A 141 -3.79 4.59 -14.11
CA ARG A 141 -3.68 4.72 -15.58
C ARG A 141 -3.52 6.16 -16.03
N LEU A 142 -4.28 7.08 -15.42
CA LEU A 142 -4.22 8.51 -15.76
C LEU A 142 -2.87 9.12 -15.37
N LEU A 143 -2.29 8.68 -14.24
CA LEU A 143 -1.04 9.23 -13.74
C LEU A 143 0.21 8.68 -14.44
N TRP A 144 0.24 7.38 -14.72
CA TRP A 144 1.46 6.66 -15.08
C TRP A 144 1.36 5.93 -16.43
N GLY A 145 0.22 6.07 -17.13
CA GLY A 145 -0.06 5.36 -18.36
C GLY A 145 -0.57 3.92 -18.12
N LYS A 146 -0.91 3.23 -19.23
CA LYS A 146 -1.52 1.88 -19.16
C LYS A 146 -0.65 0.84 -18.46
N ASP A 147 0.64 1.06 -18.45
CA ASP A 147 1.65 0.08 -18.02
C ASP A 147 2.06 0.21 -16.55
N HIS A 148 1.49 1.17 -15.80
CA HIS A 148 1.90 1.46 -14.42
C HIS A 148 0.80 1.22 -13.37
N VAL A 149 -0.14 0.34 -13.65
CA VAL A 149 -1.20 0.02 -12.69
C VAL A 149 -0.63 -0.87 -11.60
N TYR A 150 -0.79 -0.50 -10.34
CA TYR A 150 -0.24 -1.25 -9.19
C TYR A 150 -0.72 -2.71 -9.10
N THR A 151 -1.79 -3.06 -9.80
CA THR A 151 -2.27 -4.43 -9.97
C THR A 151 -1.63 -5.15 -11.15
N ASP A 152 -0.93 -4.43 -12.04
CA ASP A 152 -0.15 -5.04 -13.10
C ASP A 152 1.23 -5.43 -12.58
N LEU A 153 1.30 -6.63 -12.02
CA LEU A 153 2.52 -7.19 -11.46
C LEU A 153 3.65 -7.34 -12.49
N LYS A 154 3.33 -7.36 -13.80
CA LYS A 154 4.32 -7.39 -14.87
C LYS A 154 5.19 -6.13 -14.91
N HIS A 155 4.62 -4.97 -14.58
CA HIS A 155 5.33 -3.70 -14.55
C HIS A 155 5.92 -3.38 -13.17
N TYR A 156 5.30 -3.88 -12.09
CA TYR A 156 5.85 -3.72 -10.75
C TYR A 156 7.10 -4.55 -10.52
N HIS A 157 7.20 -5.71 -11.15
CA HIS A 157 8.30 -6.65 -10.93
C HIS A 157 8.62 -6.83 -9.44
N PRO A 158 7.66 -7.27 -8.61
CA PRO A 158 7.91 -7.43 -7.19
C PRO A 158 8.93 -8.54 -6.97
N HIS A 159 9.78 -8.39 -5.96
CA HIS A 159 10.66 -9.48 -5.50
C HIS A 159 9.87 -10.60 -4.83
N GLY A 160 8.66 -10.32 -4.33
CA GLY A 160 7.77 -11.30 -3.74
C GLY A 160 6.31 -10.83 -3.72
N ILE A 161 5.39 -11.81 -3.87
CA ILE A 161 3.96 -11.64 -3.69
C ILE A 161 3.57 -12.41 -2.43
N ILE A 162 2.97 -11.72 -1.47
CA ILE A 162 2.58 -12.28 -0.17
C ILE A 162 1.05 -12.36 -0.13
N ASP A 163 0.51 -13.58 -0.04
CA ASP A 163 -0.90 -13.81 0.20
C ASP A 163 -1.16 -13.80 1.72
N SER A 164 -1.64 -12.68 2.23
CA SER A 164 -1.91 -12.49 3.64
C SER A 164 -3.07 -13.33 4.18
N SER A 165 -3.79 -14.06 3.34
CA SER A 165 -4.78 -15.03 3.80
C SER A 165 -4.17 -16.34 4.29
N LYS A 166 -2.90 -16.60 3.97
CA LYS A 166 -2.17 -17.84 4.27
C LYS A 166 -1.14 -17.70 5.39
N LEU A 167 -0.86 -16.48 5.81
CA LEU A 167 0.16 -16.16 6.81
C LEU A 167 -0.43 -15.30 7.93
N THR A 168 0.13 -15.42 9.14
CA THR A 168 -0.12 -14.43 10.17
C THR A 168 0.70 -13.17 9.91
N PRO A 169 0.31 -12.00 10.46
CA PRO A 169 1.09 -10.78 10.29
C PRO A 169 2.54 -10.91 10.77
N GLU A 170 2.80 -11.71 11.81
CA GLU A 170 4.14 -12.00 12.34
C GLU A 170 4.94 -12.85 11.35
N GLN A 171 4.32 -13.85 10.72
CA GLN A 171 4.97 -14.67 9.70
C GLN A 171 5.30 -13.85 8.45
N GLU A 172 4.41 -12.93 8.06
CA GLU A 172 4.67 -11.98 6.96
C GLU A 172 5.88 -11.09 7.28
N ARG A 173 5.91 -10.50 8.50
CA ARG A 173 7.05 -9.71 8.98
C ARG A 173 8.35 -10.51 8.92
N ASP A 174 8.37 -11.71 9.46
CA ASP A 174 9.58 -12.53 9.57
C ASP A 174 10.09 -12.95 8.18
N LEU A 175 9.19 -13.23 7.25
CA LEU A 175 9.52 -13.48 5.85
C LEU A 175 10.20 -12.26 5.21
N ILE A 176 9.64 -11.07 5.42
CA ILE A 176 10.20 -9.82 4.87
C ILE A 176 11.57 -9.52 5.48
N LEU A 177 11.74 -9.72 6.79
CA LEU A 177 13.03 -9.49 7.45
C LEU A 177 14.13 -10.40 6.92
N ARG A 178 13.82 -11.65 6.56
CA ARG A 178 14.76 -12.56 5.87
C ARG A 178 15.16 -12.00 4.51
N PHE A 179 14.22 -11.55 3.68
CA PHE A 179 14.55 -10.89 2.42
C PHE A 179 15.46 -9.67 2.60
N VAL A 180 15.18 -8.83 3.60
CA VAL A 180 16.01 -7.65 3.89
C VAL A 180 17.45 -8.04 4.22
N LYS A 181 17.64 -9.15 4.93
CA LYS A 181 18.97 -9.67 5.28
C LYS A 181 19.65 -10.43 4.13
N GLY A 182 18.88 -10.85 3.12
CA GLY A 182 19.35 -11.66 2.00
C GLY A 182 19.46 -13.15 2.33
N GLU A 183 18.60 -13.62 3.25
CA GLU A 183 18.43 -15.02 3.65
C GLU A 183 17.34 -15.72 2.83
#